data_16ff0da8f7e40486c92742432e1d2b77
#
_entry.id   16ff0da8f7e40486c92742432e1d2b77
#
_cell.length_a   1.000
_cell.length_b   1.000
_cell.length_c   1.000
_cell.angle_alpha   90.00
_cell.angle_beta   90.00
_cell.angle_gamma   90.00
#
_symmetry.space_group_name_H-M   'P 1'
#
loop_
_entity.id
_entity.type
_entity.pdbx_description
1 polymer ?
#
loop_
_entity_poly.entity_id
_entity_poly.type
_entity_poly.pdbx_seq_one_letter_code
_entity_poly.pdbx_strand_id
1 'polypeptide(L)'
;MSNSLIRIAPGALTIGKPLPWDVFDAEGNILLRQGYVIQTNSQLEQLFERGRFKPRKIERPKEEVFEDLRQRNPFAEYGDLLTTLEVTLNAITSEDPTAQKRLLGLCRMLDKTCQEAPDASLALVHLYSISPTIHEQILFYGILCHFIARQFGLEEKRATLLTAAALTANLALVPVADQLNASNKVLTDDQRAVIRKHPLRSIDALKSAGISNKLLLRIVAQHHEQADGSGYPEGLSGGEILPEAEILALSERYVAMITKRAYRNRMNITEARKLIATLADGKFRPAIPRSLLQVLGDHPP
;
A
#
# COMPACT_ATOMS: atom_id res chain seq x y z
N MET A 1 21.83 -4.00 11.08
CA MET A 1 22.08 -3.00 10.02
C MET A 1 21.37 -3.50 8.78
N SER A 2 20.17 -3.03 8.51
CA SER A 2 19.37 -3.51 7.37
C SER A 2 19.95 -2.93 6.07
N ASN A 3 20.50 -3.79 5.25
CA ASN A 3 20.96 -3.49 3.89
C ASN A 3 19.79 -3.77 2.91
N SER A 4 18.63 -3.13 3.16
CA SER A 4 17.41 -3.40 2.41
C SER A 4 17.58 -2.96 0.95
N LEU A 5 17.33 -3.90 0.05
CA LEU A 5 17.24 -3.66 -1.39
C LEU A 5 15.90 -2.99 -1.69
N ILE A 6 15.93 -1.89 -2.44
CA ILE A 6 14.74 -1.13 -2.84
C ILE A 6 14.48 -1.34 -4.34
N ARG A 7 13.21 -1.49 -4.71
CA ARG A 7 12.80 -1.58 -6.12
C ARG A 7 13.12 -0.29 -6.88
N ILE A 8 13.47 -0.44 -8.16
CA ILE A 8 13.74 0.69 -9.05
C ILE A 8 12.41 1.31 -9.47
N ALA A 9 12.24 2.61 -9.18
CA ALA A 9 11.05 3.35 -9.60
C ALA A 9 11.02 3.56 -11.12
N PRO A 10 9.86 3.47 -11.76
CA PRO A 10 9.69 3.91 -13.15
C PRO A 10 10.13 5.36 -13.32
N GLY A 11 10.96 5.62 -14.32
CA GLY A 11 11.55 6.94 -14.55
C GLY A 11 12.91 7.17 -13.87
N ALA A 12 13.34 6.31 -12.94
CA ALA A 12 14.67 6.40 -12.33
C ALA A 12 15.81 6.04 -13.30
N LEU A 13 15.51 5.32 -14.38
CA LEU A 13 16.46 4.90 -15.40
C LEU A 13 15.98 5.34 -16.79
N THR A 14 16.93 5.62 -17.68
CA THR A 14 16.65 6.09 -19.04
C THR A 14 17.49 5.26 -20.03
N ILE A 15 16.88 4.87 -21.14
CA ILE A 15 17.59 4.20 -22.25
C ILE A 15 18.70 5.11 -22.77
N GLY A 16 19.86 4.52 -23.07
CA GLY A 16 21.03 5.22 -23.58
C GLY A 16 21.87 5.91 -22.50
N LYS A 17 21.43 5.92 -21.22
CA LYS A 17 22.22 6.44 -20.10
C LYS A 17 22.82 5.30 -19.28
N PRO A 18 24.06 5.46 -18.74
CA PRO A 18 24.65 4.46 -17.87
C PRO A 18 23.91 4.37 -16.55
N LEU A 19 23.80 3.13 -16.02
CA LEU A 19 23.22 2.86 -14.71
C LEU A 19 23.96 3.65 -13.62
N PRO A 20 23.27 4.38 -12.77
CA PRO A 20 23.89 5.17 -11.71
C PRO A 20 24.34 4.34 -10.50
N TRP A 21 23.93 3.07 -10.41
CA TRP A 21 24.25 2.11 -9.34
C TRP A 21 24.16 0.66 -9.85
N ASP A 22 24.67 -0.29 -9.04
CA ASP A 22 24.47 -1.73 -9.27
C ASP A 22 23.00 -2.11 -9.07
N VAL A 23 22.47 -2.95 -9.96
CA VAL A 23 21.12 -3.50 -9.90
C VAL A 23 21.18 -4.96 -9.43
N PHE A 24 20.33 -5.31 -8.49
CA PHE A 24 20.24 -6.62 -7.85
C PHE A 24 18.87 -7.26 -8.13
N ASP A 25 18.78 -8.59 -8.00
CA ASP A 25 17.50 -9.31 -7.91
C ASP A 25 16.93 -9.25 -6.47
N ALA A 26 15.80 -9.95 -6.25
CA ALA A 26 15.16 -10.02 -4.93
C ALA A 26 16.01 -10.79 -3.90
N GLU A 27 16.85 -11.70 -4.36
CA GLU A 27 17.75 -12.55 -3.57
C GLU A 27 19.07 -11.84 -3.24
N GLY A 28 19.35 -10.68 -3.85
CA GLY A 28 20.53 -9.87 -3.61
C GLY A 28 21.70 -10.18 -4.56
N ASN A 29 21.49 -10.97 -5.62
CA ASN A 29 22.50 -11.19 -6.65
C ASN A 29 22.56 -10.01 -7.61
N ILE A 30 23.74 -9.68 -8.13
CA ILE A 30 23.91 -8.59 -9.08
C ILE A 30 23.34 -8.99 -10.44
N LEU A 31 22.35 -8.27 -10.93
CA LEU A 31 21.81 -8.38 -12.29
C LEU A 31 22.63 -7.56 -13.29
N LEU A 32 22.90 -6.30 -12.97
CA LEU A 32 23.67 -5.38 -13.80
C LEU A 32 24.56 -4.48 -12.93
N ARG A 33 25.74 -4.17 -13.42
CA ARG A 33 26.69 -3.28 -12.71
C ARG A 33 26.45 -1.82 -13.05
N GLN A 34 26.81 -0.94 -12.14
CA GLN A 34 26.91 0.51 -12.38
C GLN A 34 27.68 0.78 -13.68
N GLY A 35 27.17 1.73 -14.49
CA GLY A 35 27.77 2.10 -15.77
C GLY A 35 27.26 1.29 -16.95
N TYR A 36 26.49 0.21 -16.77
CA TYR A 36 25.86 -0.51 -17.90
C TYR A 36 24.82 0.38 -18.57
N VAL A 37 24.79 0.39 -19.89
CA VAL A 37 23.86 1.20 -20.70
C VAL A 37 22.69 0.33 -21.15
N ILE A 38 21.49 0.67 -20.70
CA ILE A 38 20.25 0.02 -21.14
C ILE A 38 19.98 0.41 -22.58
N GLN A 39 19.76 -0.58 -23.46
CA GLN A 39 19.60 -0.37 -24.88
C GLN A 39 18.16 -0.46 -25.38
N THR A 40 17.28 -1.17 -24.67
CA THR A 40 15.91 -1.45 -25.12
C THR A 40 14.87 -1.17 -24.05
N ASN A 41 13.63 -0.85 -24.49
CA ASN A 41 12.48 -0.70 -23.59
C ASN A 41 12.20 -2.00 -22.81
N SER A 42 12.35 -3.17 -23.43
CA SER A 42 12.13 -4.46 -22.78
C SER A 42 13.10 -4.69 -21.62
N GLN A 43 14.39 -4.33 -21.77
CA GLN A 43 15.35 -4.38 -20.67
C GLN A 43 14.96 -3.43 -19.54
N LEU A 44 14.51 -2.22 -19.89
CA LEU A 44 14.09 -1.22 -18.91
C LEU A 44 12.87 -1.70 -18.10
N GLU A 45 11.87 -2.26 -18.76
CA GLU A 45 10.68 -2.83 -18.12
C GLU A 45 11.03 -3.99 -17.17
N GLN A 46 11.90 -4.91 -17.60
CA GLN A 46 12.38 -6.00 -16.76
C GLN A 46 13.10 -5.50 -15.50
N LEU A 47 13.86 -4.41 -15.62
CA LEU A 47 14.53 -3.80 -14.48
C LEU A 47 13.55 -3.14 -13.51
N PHE A 48 12.47 -2.53 -13.99
CA PHE A 48 11.41 -1.99 -13.13
C PHE A 48 10.60 -3.10 -12.42
N GLU A 49 10.43 -4.26 -13.08
CA GLU A 49 9.72 -5.40 -12.47
C GLU A 49 10.57 -6.14 -11.43
N ARG A 50 11.84 -6.42 -11.73
CA ARG A 50 12.68 -7.35 -10.95
C ARG A 50 13.88 -6.67 -10.29
N GLY A 51 14.32 -5.53 -10.80
CA GLY A 51 15.52 -4.85 -10.33
C GLY A 51 15.34 -4.20 -8.96
N ARG A 52 16.38 -4.30 -8.16
CA ARG A 52 16.54 -3.67 -6.85
C ARG A 52 17.84 -2.89 -6.83
N PHE A 53 17.97 -1.90 -6.00
CA PHE A 53 19.25 -1.22 -5.76
C PHE A 53 19.48 -1.00 -4.27
N LYS A 54 20.74 -0.84 -3.90
CA LYS A 54 21.11 -0.44 -2.54
C LYS A 54 21.13 1.08 -2.48
N PRO A 55 20.29 1.74 -1.69
CA PRO A 55 20.38 3.17 -1.52
C PRO A 55 21.76 3.49 -0.92
N ARG A 56 22.48 4.43 -1.52
CA ARG A 56 23.73 4.94 -0.92
C ARG A 56 23.39 5.52 0.44
N LYS A 57 24.01 5.02 1.51
CA LYS A 57 24.12 5.79 2.74
C LYS A 57 24.92 7.03 2.39
N ILE A 58 24.27 8.17 2.34
CA ILE A 58 24.97 9.45 2.34
C ILE A 58 25.58 9.55 3.74
N GLU A 59 26.89 9.25 3.86
CA GLU A 59 27.65 9.64 5.05
C GLU A 59 27.58 11.16 5.10
N ARG A 60 26.79 11.66 6.06
CA ARG A 60 26.61 13.09 6.25
C ARG A 60 27.93 13.66 6.76
N PRO A 61 28.46 14.72 6.16
CA PRO A 61 29.48 15.55 6.83
C PRO A 61 28.87 15.95 8.18
N LYS A 62 29.73 15.97 9.23
CA LYS A 62 29.39 16.56 10.53
C LYS A 62 29.20 18.06 10.31
N GLU A 63 28.00 18.50 10.02
CA GLU A 63 27.64 19.91 9.92
C GLU A 63 26.65 20.30 11.00
N GLU A 64 27.00 21.41 11.58
CA GLU A 64 26.31 22.15 12.63
C GLU A 64 24.84 22.46 12.23
N VAL A 65 23.96 22.25 13.20
CA VAL A 65 22.72 22.97 13.49
C VAL A 65 22.05 23.71 12.33
N PHE A 66 21.37 22.99 11.47
CA PHE A 66 20.16 23.44 10.78
C PHE A 66 19.09 22.36 10.96
N GLU A 67 18.56 22.29 12.17
CA GLU A 67 17.61 21.23 12.56
C GLU A 67 16.18 21.47 12.04
N ASP A 68 15.90 22.59 11.36
CA ASP A 68 14.53 23.08 11.20
C ASP A 68 13.95 23.12 9.78
N LEU A 69 14.63 22.56 8.76
CA LEU A 69 14.11 22.53 7.37
C LEU A 69 14.28 21.20 6.64
N ARG A 70 14.46 20.09 7.32
CA ARG A 70 14.54 18.80 6.66
C ARG A 70 13.13 18.24 6.44
N GLN A 71 12.50 18.61 5.32
CA GLN A 71 11.34 17.85 4.82
C GLN A 71 11.70 16.37 4.76
N ARG A 72 10.88 15.53 5.38
CA ARG A 72 11.01 14.07 5.26
C ARG A 72 10.96 13.71 3.77
N ASN A 73 11.78 12.73 3.41
CA ASN A 73 11.77 12.19 2.06
C ASN A 73 11.15 10.79 2.09
N PRO A 74 9.86 10.64 1.74
CA PRO A 74 9.17 9.35 1.74
C PRO A 74 9.88 8.30 0.88
N PHE A 75 10.57 8.70 -0.17
CA PHE A 75 11.35 7.77 -1.01
C PHE A 75 12.56 7.20 -0.27
N ALA A 76 13.20 7.99 0.59
CA ALA A 76 14.31 7.52 1.43
C ALA A 76 13.81 6.65 2.61
N GLU A 77 12.60 6.94 3.11
CA GLU A 77 11.97 6.23 4.23
C GLU A 77 11.17 5.00 3.78
N TYR A 78 10.96 4.81 2.47
CA TYR A 78 10.12 3.75 1.92
C TYR A 78 10.54 2.35 2.36
N GLY A 79 11.85 2.07 2.33
CA GLY A 79 12.40 0.79 2.80
C GLY A 79 12.20 0.57 4.29
N ASP A 80 12.29 1.61 5.10
CA ASP A 80 12.08 1.55 6.56
C ASP A 80 10.59 1.35 6.88
N LEU A 81 9.69 2.00 6.15
CA LEU A 81 8.23 1.80 6.25
C LEU A 81 7.85 0.35 5.93
N LEU A 82 8.37 -0.20 4.83
CA LEU A 82 8.10 -1.60 4.46
C LEU A 82 8.66 -2.59 5.49
N THR A 83 9.91 -2.40 5.91
CA THR A 83 10.53 -3.26 6.93
C THR A 83 9.75 -3.20 8.26
N THR A 84 9.32 -2.00 8.66
CA THR A 84 8.53 -1.81 9.89
C THR A 84 7.15 -2.47 9.74
N LEU A 85 6.53 -2.40 8.56
CA LEU A 85 5.28 -3.10 8.27
C LEU A 85 5.46 -4.61 8.39
N GLU A 86 6.43 -5.20 7.70
CA GLU A 86 6.71 -6.64 7.74
C GLU A 86 6.95 -7.14 9.17
N VAL A 87 7.80 -6.43 9.93
CA VAL A 87 8.06 -6.77 11.34
C VAL A 87 6.79 -6.65 12.19
N THR A 88 5.94 -5.66 11.91
CA THR A 88 4.67 -5.48 12.63
C THR A 88 3.68 -6.60 12.33
N LEU A 89 3.50 -6.96 11.05
CA LEU A 89 2.61 -8.05 10.64
C LEU A 89 3.10 -9.40 11.20
N ASN A 90 4.40 -9.65 11.18
CA ASN A 90 4.99 -10.84 11.80
C ASN A 90 4.79 -10.88 13.32
N ALA A 91 4.90 -9.74 14.01
CA ALA A 91 4.62 -9.65 15.44
C ALA A 91 3.14 -9.96 15.75
N ILE A 92 2.20 -9.54 14.90
CA ILE A 92 0.78 -9.89 15.06
C ILE A 92 0.55 -11.38 14.86
N THR A 93 1.10 -11.98 13.80
CA THR A 93 0.92 -13.40 13.51
C THR A 93 1.61 -14.33 14.50
N SER A 94 2.69 -13.88 15.14
CA SER A 94 3.39 -14.61 16.21
C SER A 94 2.86 -14.31 17.62
N GLU A 95 1.79 -13.54 17.73
CA GLU A 95 1.17 -13.14 19.01
C GLU A 95 2.17 -12.44 19.97
N ASP A 96 3.14 -11.68 19.39
CA ASP A 96 4.14 -10.93 20.19
C ASP A 96 3.43 -9.90 21.08
N PRO A 97 3.72 -9.84 22.39
CA PRO A 97 3.11 -8.88 23.31
C PRO A 97 3.32 -7.41 22.90
N THR A 98 4.30 -7.12 22.04
CA THR A 98 4.58 -5.76 21.53
C THR A 98 3.81 -5.42 20.25
N ALA A 99 3.03 -6.34 19.68
CA ALA A 99 2.33 -6.19 18.40
C ALA A 99 1.47 -4.91 18.33
N GLN A 100 0.65 -4.67 19.35
CA GLN A 100 -0.18 -3.47 19.42
C GLN A 100 0.67 -2.17 19.44
N LYS A 101 1.74 -2.15 20.22
CA LYS A 101 2.66 -0.99 20.30
C LYS A 101 3.34 -0.76 18.95
N ARG A 102 3.78 -1.82 18.27
CA ARG A 102 4.38 -1.76 16.93
C ARG A 102 3.40 -1.20 15.90
N LEU A 103 2.17 -1.70 15.87
CA LEU A 103 1.12 -1.21 14.96
C LEU A 103 0.86 0.29 15.17
N LEU A 104 0.71 0.74 16.40
CA LEU A 104 0.52 2.16 16.71
C LEU A 104 1.75 3.01 16.33
N GLY A 105 2.95 2.49 16.50
CA GLY A 105 4.19 3.13 16.06
C GLY A 105 4.25 3.30 14.55
N LEU A 106 3.90 2.24 13.80
CA LEU A 106 3.84 2.28 12.35
C LEU A 106 2.77 3.27 11.83
N CYS A 107 1.57 3.29 12.44
CA CYS A 107 0.53 4.27 12.08
C CYS A 107 1.03 5.71 12.26
N ARG A 108 1.70 6.01 13.37
CA ARG A 108 2.27 7.37 13.61
C ARG A 108 3.39 7.70 12.62
N MET A 109 4.24 6.74 12.29
CA MET A 109 5.30 6.92 11.29
C MET A 109 4.71 7.26 9.93
N LEU A 110 3.71 6.48 9.49
CA LEU A 110 3.03 6.70 8.21
C LEU A 110 2.29 8.04 8.20
N ASP A 111 1.51 8.34 9.24
CA ASP A 111 0.77 9.59 9.38
C ASP A 111 1.72 10.80 9.30
N LYS A 112 2.82 10.77 10.05
CA LYS A 112 3.84 11.83 10.03
C LYS A 112 4.47 12.00 8.64
N THR A 113 4.82 10.90 7.98
CA THR A 113 5.40 10.95 6.63
C THR A 113 4.43 11.56 5.62
N CYS A 114 3.14 11.17 5.67
CA CYS A 114 2.11 11.72 4.80
C CYS A 114 1.83 13.20 5.07
N GLN A 115 1.89 13.65 6.32
CA GLN A 115 1.68 15.06 6.68
C GLN A 115 2.82 15.96 6.25
N GLU A 116 4.06 15.51 6.43
CA GLU A 116 5.26 16.31 6.16
C GLU A 116 5.62 16.36 4.67
N ALA A 117 5.23 15.33 3.89
CA ALA A 117 5.52 15.26 2.45
C ALA A 117 4.36 14.61 1.66
N PRO A 118 3.20 15.29 1.55
CA PRO A 118 1.99 14.71 0.96
C PRO A 118 2.16 14.28 -0.49
N ASP A 119 2.70 15.14 -1.35
CA ASP A 119 2.88 14.84 -2.78
C ASP A 119 3.80 13.65 -3.00
N ALA A 120 4.93 13.62 -2.28
CA ALA A 120 5.89 12.53 -2.38
C ALA A 120 5.33 11.21 -1.83
N SER A 121 4.49 11.26 -0.78
CA SER A 121 3.82 10.08 -0.24
C SER A 121 2.80 9.49 -1.23
N LEU A 122 2.01 10.33 -1.89
CA LEU A 122 1.10 9.89 -2.96
C LEU A 122 1.86 9.41 -4.20
N ALA A 123 2.99 10.05 -4.53
CA ALA A 123 3.83 9.61 -5.64
C ALA A 123 4.37 8.17 -5.43
N LEU A 124 4.64 7.73 -4.20
CA LEU A 124 5.01 6.34 -3.91
C LEU A 124 3.96 5.35 -4.43
N VAL A 125 2.66 5.63 -4.20
CA VAL A 125 1.56 4.78 -4.64
C VAL A 125 1.56 4.61 -6.17
N HIS A 126 1.85 5.67 -6.91
CA HIS A 126 1.81 5.67 -8.37
C HIS A 126 3.08 5.09 -9.00
N LEU A 127 4.24 5.43 -8.44
CA LEU A 127 5.54 5.03 -8.99
C LEU A 127 5.85 3.55 -8.75
N TYR A 128 5.43 2.99 -7.61
CA TYR A 128 5.71 1.60 -7.25
C TYR A 128 4.54 0.63 -7.52
N SER A 129 3.46 1.10 -8.16
CA SER A 129 2.25 0.28 -8.42
C SER A 129 2.36 -0.68 -9.60
N ILE A 130 3.46 -0.74 -10.34
CA ILE A 130 3.57 -1.58 -11.55
C ILE A 130 3.43 -3.07 -11.21
N SER A 131 4.19 -3.55 -10.22
CA SER A 131 4.14 -4.94 -9.76
C SER A 131 4.45 -5.00 -8.25
N PRO A 132 3.58 -4.42 -7.42
CA PRO A 132 3.84 -4.32 -5.99
C PRO A 132 3.72 -5.67 -5.30
N THR A 133 4.59 -5.90 -4.31
CA THR A 133 4.42 -6.98 -3.34
C THR A 133 3.15 -6.77 -2.52
N ILE A 134 2.70 -7.78 -1.79
CA ILE A 134 1.56 -7.62 -0.87
C ILE A 134 1.84 -6.55 0.20
N HIS A 135 3.06 -6.46 0.73
CA HIS A 135 3.43 -5.45 1.72
C HIS A 135 3.40 -4.03 1.14
N GLU A 136 3.87 -3.86 -0.09
CA GLU A 136 3.76 -2.58 -0.81
C GLU A 136 2.29 -2.20 -1.02
N GLN A 137 1.42 -3.14 -1.42
CA GLN A 137 -0.01 -2.88 -1.59
C GLN A 137 -0.65 -2.45 -0.27
N ILE A 138 -0.37 -3.15 0.83
CA ILE A 138 -0.87 -2.80 2.17
C ILE A 138 -0.42 -1.39 2.57
N LEU A 139 0.85 -1.03 2.31
CA LEU A 139 1.35 0.31 2.58
C LEU A 139 0.61 1.37 1.76
N PHE A 140 0.35 1.09 0.46
CA PHE A 140 -0.41 2.00 -0.41
C PHE A 140 -1.84 2.19 0.06
N TYR A 141 -2.49 1.14 0.57
CA TYR A 141 -3.82 1.27 1.18
C TYR A 141 -3.77 2.22 2.39
N GLY A 142 -2.77 2.09 3.25
CA GLY A 142 -2.57 2.98 4.39
C GLY A 142 -2.37 4.44 3.97
N ILE A 143 -1.54 4.72 2.97
CA ILE A 143 -1.30 6.06 2.42
C ILE A 143 -2.60 6.65 1.87
N LEU A 144 -3.32 5.92 1.01
CA LEU A 144 -4.57 6.41 0.42
C LEU A 144 -5.64 6.63 1.49
N CYS A 145 -5.80 5.72 2.44
CA CYS A 145 -6.73 5.87 3.55
C CYS A 145 -6.44 7.13 4.38
N HIS A 146 -5.16 7.45 4.63
CA HIS A 146 -4.78 8.68 5.33
C HIS A 146 -5.29 9.93 4.60
N PHE A 147 -5.06 10.05 3.29
CA PHE A 147 -5.47 11.23 2.52
C PHE A 147 -6.99 11.30 2.33
N ILE A 148 -7.63 10.18 1.98
CA ILE A 148 -9.09 10.14 1.79
C ILE A 148 -9.81 10.44 3.09
N ALA A 149 -9.34 9.91 4.23
CA ALA A 149 -9.93 10.16 5.54
C ALA A 149 -9.95 11.65 5.89
N ARG A 150 -8.84 12.36 5.64
CA ARG A 150 -8.73 13.81 5.87
C ARG A 150 -9.63 14.59 4.94
N GLN A 151 -9.63 14.26 3.66
CA GLN A 151 -10.48 14.92 2.67
C GLN A 151 -11.96 14.66 2.92
N PHE A 152 -12.32 13.47 3.42
CA PHE A 152 -13.68 13.13 3.84
C PHE A 152 -14.09 13.80 5.16
N GLY A 153 -13.13 14.28 5.96
CA GLY A 153 -13.38 14.95 7.24
C GLY A 153 -13.57 13.99 8.41
N LEU A 154 -12.91 12.83 8.41
CA LEU A 154 -12.90 11.94 9.58
C LEU A 154 -12.18 12.59 10.76
N GLU A 155 -12.70 12.37 11.96
CA GLU A 155 -12.02 12.69 13.21
C GLU A 155 -10.65 11.96 13.27
N GLU A 156 -9.62 12.63 13.78
CA GLU A 156 -8.24 12.13 13.83
C GLU A 156 -8.11 10.71 14.44
N LYS A 157 -8.81 10.47 15.55
CA LYS A 157 -8.83 9.16 16.20
C LYS A 157 -9.41 8.06 15.28
N ARG A 158 -10.45 8.38 14.53
CA ARG A 158 -11.08 7.45 13.58
C ARG A 158 -10.18 7.24 12.35
N ALA A 159 -9.53 8.29 11.87
CA ALA A 159 -8.55 8.20 10.78
C ALA A 159 -7.36 7.32 11.16
N THR A 160 -6.82 7.43 12.39
CA THR A 160 -5.74 6.56 12.89
C THR A 160 -6.18 5.09 12.93
N LEU A 161 -7.42 4.80 13.39
CA LEU A 161 -7.94 3.43 13.42
C LEU A 161 -8.19 2.87 12.01
N LEU A 162 -8.59 3.72 11.06
CA LEU A 162 -8.69 3.36 9.65
C LEU A 162 -7.29 3.01 9.08
N THR A 163 -6.26 3.81 9.35
CA THR A 163 -4.89 3.49 8.94
C THR A 163 -4.43 2.16 9.53
N ALA A 164 -4.68 1.90 10.82
CA ALA A 164 -4.36 0.63 11.44
C ALA A 164 -5.11 -0.55 10.78
N ALA A 165 -6.39 -0.36 10.44
CA ALA A 165 -7.18 -1.35 9.73
C ALA A 165 -6.63 -1.58 8.31
N ALA A 166 -6.28 -0.53 7.56
CA ALA A 166 -5.70 -0.65 6.22
C ALA A 166 -4.39 -1.44 6.21
N LEU A 167 -3.56 -1.26 7.25
CA LEU A 167 -2.29 -1.98 7.41
C LEU A 167 -2.46 -3.44 7.87
N THR A 168 -3.66 -3.86 8.30
CA THR A 168 -3.86 -5.19 8.90
C THR A 168 -5.02 -6.00 8.31
N ALA A 169 -5.91 -5.37 7.52
CA ALA A 169 -7.10 -6.04 6.98
C ALA A 169 -6.76 -7.28 6.13
N ASN A 170 -5.66 -7.22 5.40
CA ASN A 170 -5.20 -8.29 4.51
C ASN A 170 -4.16 -9.23 5.13
N LEU A 171 -3.96 -9.17 6.46
CA LEU A 171 -2.97 -9.98 7.18
C LEU A 171 -3.05 -11.47 6.84
N ALA A 172 -4.25 -12.03 6.82
CA ALA A 172 -4.49 -13.44 6.53
C ALA A 172 -4.22 -13.83 5.06
N LEU A 173 -4.10 -12.87 4.15
CA LEU A 173 -3.74 -13.11 2.76
C LEU A 173 -2.23 -13.07 2.50
N VAL A 174 -1.44 -12.48 3.40
CA VAL A 174 0.02 -12.31 3.20
C VAL A 174 0.71 -13.62 2.81
N PRO A 175 0.45 -14.78 3.45
CA PRO A 175 1.14 -16.02 3.10
C PRO A 175 0.80 -16.60 1.72
N VAL A 176 -0.34 -16.21 1.14
CA VAL A 176 -0.86 -16.78 -0.12
C VAL A 176 -0.94 -15.75 -1.26
N ALA A 177 -0.61 -14.49 -0.98
CA ALA A 177 -0.79 -13.39 -1.92
C ALA A 177 -0.03 -13.57 -3.22
N ASP A 178 1.21 -14.02 -3.17
CA ASP A 178 2.04 -14.21 -4.36
C ASP A 178 1.47 -15.30 -5.27
N GLN A 179 0.95 -16.39 -4.71
CA GLN A 179 0.28 -17.44 -5.47
C GLN A 179 -1.02 -16.94 -6.13
N LEU A 180 -1.81 -16.14 -5.41
CA LEU A 180 -3.05 -15.56 -5.92
C LEU A 180 -2.76 -14.53 -7.04
N ASN A 181 -1.73 -13.71 -6.88
CA ASN A 181 -1.36 -12.67 -7.84
C ASN A 181 -0.67 -13.21 -9.11
N ALA A 182 0.09 -14.29 -8.99
CA ALA A 182 0.80 -14.92 -10.11
C ALA A 182 -0.11 -15.74 -11.03
N SER A 183 -1.30 -16.12 -10.57
CA SER A 183 -2.21 -16.95 -11.34
C SER A 183 -2.93 -16.13 -12.41
N ASN A 184 -2.78 -16.54 -13.67
CA ASN A 184 -3.61 -16.06 -14.79
C ASN A 184 -4.88 -16.89 -15.00
N LYS A 185 -5.12 -17.90 -14.16
CA LYS A 185 -6.29 -18.78 -14.20
C LYS A 185 -7.43 -18.21 -13.35
N VAL A 186 -8.65 -18.62 -13.68
CA VAL A 186 -9.81 -18.35 -12.82
C VAL A 186 -9.57 -18.97 -11.45
N LEU A 187 -9.85 -18.19 -10.38
CA LEU A 187 -9.70 -18.66 -9.01
C LEU A 187 -10.53 -19.92 -8.79
N THR A 188 -9.96 -20.92 -8.12
CA THR A 188 -10.66 -22.11 -7.66
C THR A 188 -11.68 -21.73 -6.56
N ASP A 189 -12.63 -22.64 -6.27
CA ASP A 189 -13.60 -22.42 -5.17
C ASP A 189 -12.90 -22.31 -3.82
N ASP A 190 -11.83 -23.09 -3.58
CA ASP A 190 -11.03 -23.02 -2.38
C ASP A 190 -10.32 -21.67 -2.25
N GLN A 191 -9.73 -21.17 -3.34
CA GLN A 191 -9.11 -19.84 -3.36
C GLN A 191 -10.13 -18.73 -3.11
N ARG A 192 -11.33 -18.82 -3.71
CA ARG A 192 -12.43 -17.90 -3.42
C ARG A 192 -12.86 -17.96 -1.96
N ALA A 193 -12.94 -19.16 -1.39
CA ALA A 193 -13.29 -19.34 0.02
C ALA A 193 -12.22 -18.73 0.95
N VAL A 194 -10.93 -18.88 0.65
CA VAL A 194 -9.82 -18.23 1.40
C VAL A 194 -9.97 -16.72 1.35
N ILE A 195 -10.19 -16.15 0.14
CA ILE A 195 -10.39 -14.72 -0.05
C ILE A 195 -11.62 -14.23 0.73
N ARG A 196 -12.76 -14.92 0.65
CA ARG A 196 -13.97 -14.47 1.36
C ARG A 196 -13.86 -14.55 2.90
N LYS A 197 -13.02 -15.44 3.42
CA LYS A 197 -12.82 -15.62 4.86
C LYS A 197 -11.70 -14.77 5.45
N HIS A 198 -10.85 -14.11 4.63
CA HIS A 198 -9.68 -13.42 5.15
C HIS A 198 -10.01 -12.27 6.12
N PRO A 199 -11.13 -11.49 5.99
CA PRO A 199 -11.41 -10.45 6.97
C PRO A 199 -11.56 -11.01 8.38
N LEU A 200 -12.32 -12.09 8.51
CA LEU A 200 -12.53 -12.75 9.81
C LEU A 200 -11.25 -13.39 10.35
N ARG A 201 -10.45 -14.03 9.50
CA ARG A 201 -9.15 -14.60 9.90
C ARG A 201 -8.15 -13.52 10.33
N SER A 202 -8.15 -12.35 9.66
CA SER A 202 -7.33 -11.22 10.08
C SER A 202 -7.76 -10.67 11.44
N ILE A 203 -9.08 -10.63 11.70
CA ILE A 203 -9.64 -10.27 13.01
C ILE A 203 -9.19 -11.27 14.10
N ASP A 204 -9.24 -12.56 13.82
CA ASP A 204 -8.82 -13.57 14.78
C ASP A 204 -7.33 -13.40 15.14
N ALA A 205 -6.47 -13.21 14.15
CA ALA A 205 -5.05 -12.94 14.39
C ALA A 205 -4.82 -11.65 15.20
N LEU A 206 -5.55 -10.57 14.89
CA LEU A 206 -5.48 -9.32 15.65
C LEU A 206 -5.88 -9.52 17.12
N LYS A 207 -6.98 -10.24 17.37
CA LYS A 207 -7.45 -10.52 18.73
C LYS A 207 -6.45 -11.38 19.51
N SER A 208 -5.89 -12.42 18.89
CA SER A 208 -4.86 -13.28 19.51
C SER A 208 -3.62 -12.47 19.90
N ALA A 209 -3.24 -11.47 19.11
CA ALA A 209 -2.15 -10.53 19.42
C ALA A 209 -2.53 -9.39 20.41
N GLY A 210 -3.70 -9.47 21.05
CA GLY A 210 -4.18 -8.48 22.03
C GLY A 210 -4.74 -7.19 21.42
N ILE A 211 -4.93 -7.12 20.10
CA ILE A 211 -5.49 -5.94 19.41
C ILE A 211 -7.01 -6.09 19.31
N SER A 212 -7.73 -5.51 20.27
CA SER A 212 -9.17 -5.73 20.46
C SER A 212 -10.03 -4.46 20.30
N ASN A 213 -9.51 -3.38 19.68
CA ASN A 213 -10.30 -2.18 19.45
C ASN A 213 -11.50 -2.47 18.56
N LYS A 214 -12.71 -2.26 19.05
CA LYS A 214 -13.97 -2.61 18.38
C LYS A 214 -14.14 -1.93 17.02
N LEU A 215 -13.76 -0.66 16.90
CA LEU A 215 -13.90 0.08 15.64
C LEU A 215 -12.91 -0.46 14.59
N LEU A 216 -11.64 -0.66 14.97
CA LEU A 216 -10.63 -1.26 14.08
C LEU A 216 -11.10 -2.62 13.56
N LEU A 217 -11.52 -3.52 14.44
CA LEU A 217 -11.97 -4.86 14.05
C LEU A 217 -13.20 -4.81 13.15
N ARG A 218 -14.11 -3.87 13.39
CA ARG A 218 -15.30 -3.67 12.56
C ARG A 218 -14.95 -3.13 11.17
N ILE A 219 -13.98 -2.22 11.05
CA ILE A 219 -13.47 -1.75 9.74
C ILE A 219 -12.88 -2.95 8.98
N VAL A 220 -12.05 -3.77 9.64
CA VAL A 220 -11.47 -4.98 9.03
C VAL A 220 -12.56 -5.97 8.61
N ALA A 221 -13.64 -6.17 9.41
CA ALA A 221 -14.74 -7.03 9.04
C ALA A 221 -15.46 -6.58 7.76
N GLN A 222 -15.65 -5.26 7.61
CA GLN A 222 -16.56 -4.68 6.63
C GLN A 222 -15.91 -4.22 5.33
N HIS A 223 -14.58 -4.26 5.17
CA HIS A 223 -13.91 -3.64 4.02
C HIS A 223 -14.21 -4.30 2.66
N HIS A 224 -14.87 -5.45 2.64
CA HIS A 224 -15.39 -6.07 1.42
C HIS A 224 -16.92 -6.10 1.36
N GLU A 225 -17.60 -5.42 2.29
CA GLU A 225 -19.04 -5.19 2.16
C GLU A 225 -19.32 -4.18 1.04
N GLN A 226 -20.48 -4.27 0.41
CA GLN A 226 -20.91 -3.38 -0.68
C GLN A 226 -22.29 -2.81 -0.35
N ALA A 227 -22.52 -1.55 -0.69
CA ALA A 227 -23.76 -0.86 -0.36
C ALA A 227 -25.02 -1.54 -0.91
N ASP A 228 -24.89 -2.35 -1.98
CA ASP A 228 -25.97 -3.15 -2.57
C ASP A 228 -26.21 -4.51 -1.87
N GLY A 229 -25.47 -4.83 -0.80
CA GLY A 229 -25.56 -6.10 -0.07
C GLY A 229 -24.88 -7.29 -0.76
N SER A 230 -24.20 -7.08 -1.89
CA SER A 230 -23.48 -8.16 -2.61
C SER A 230 -22.10 -8.47 -2.02
N GLY A 231 -21.69 -7.75 -0.97
CA GLY A 231 -20.42 -7.89 -0.31
C GLY A 231 -20.28 -9.14 0.57
N TYR A 232 -19.23 -9.20 1.34
CA TYR A 232 -18.96 -10.25 2.31
C TYR A 232 -18.13 -9.69 3.50
N PRO A 233 -18.10 -10.35 4.66
CA PRO A 233 -18.63 -11.69 4.96
C PRO A 233 -20.11 -11.73 5.33
N GLU A 234 -20.73 -10.60 5.74
CA GLU A 234 -22.07 -10.56 6.32
C GLU A 234 -23.18 -10.15 5.33
N GLY A 235 -22.80 -9.55 4.19
CA GLY A 235 -23.73 -9.03 3.20
C GLY A 235 -24.46 -7.78 3.67
N LEU A 236 -23.77 -6.92 4.42
CA LEU A 236 -24.29 -5.64 4.92
C LEU A 236 -24.62 -4.71 3.77
N SER A 237 -25.60 -3.82 3.99
CA SER A 237 -26.05 -2.89 2.98
C SER A 237 -26.12 -1.45 3.47
N GLY A 238 -25.93 -0.50 2.57
CA GLY A 238 -26.15 0.92 2.78
C GLY A 238 -25.52 1.49 4.05
N GLY A 239 -26.34 2.01 4.94
CA GLY A 239 -25.90 2.67 6.19
C GLY A 239 -25.29 1.77 7.27
N GLU A 240 -25.39 0.45 7.13
CA GLU A 240 -24.81 -0.52 8.07
C GLU A 240 -23.28 -0.59 7.95
N ILE A 241 -22.74 -0.24 6.76
CA ILE A 241 -21.31 -0.24 6.47
C ILE A 241 -20.69 1.05 7.01
N LEU A 242 -19.57 0.92 7.71
CA LEU A 242 -18.82 2.08 8.20
C LEU A 242 -18.19 2.87 7.03
N PRO A 243 -18.20 4.21 7.08
CA PRO A 243 -17.51 5.00 6.06
C PRO A 243 -16.01 4.68 5.98
N GLU A 244 -15.36 4.34 7.09
CA GLU A 244 -13.97 3.89 7.11
C GLU A 244 -13.77 2.60 6.31
N ALA A 245 -14.69 1.66 6.42
CA ALA A 245 -14.62 0.41 5.65
C ALA A 245 -14.77 0.67 4.15
N GLU A 246 -15.67 1.58 3.76
CA GLU A 246 -15.83 2.00 2.37
C GLU A 246 -14.58 2.74 1.85
N ILE A 247 -13.92 3.57 2.68
CA ILE A 247 -12.66 4.24 2.31
C ILE A 247 -11.56 3.21 2.06
N LEU A 248 -11.42 2.21 2.93
CA LEU A 248 -10.46 1.13 2.72
C LEU A 248 -10.77 0.33 1.46
N ALA A 249 -12.01 -0.09 1.26
CA ALA A 249 -12.47 -0.79 0.05
C ALA A 249 -12.16 -0.01 -1.24
N LEU A 250 -12.38 1.32 -1.24
CA LEU A 250 -12.07 2.17 -2.37
C LEU A 250 -10.56 2.29 -2.60
N SER A 251 -9.77 2.39 -1.54
CA SER A 251 -8.30 2.45 -1.61
C SER A 251 -7.73 1.19 -2.24
N GLU A 252 -8.18 0.01 -1.80
CA GLU A 252 -7.79 -1.28 -2.38
C GLU A 252 -8.20 -1.39 -3.85
N ARG A 253 -9.43 -0.97 -4.17
CA ARG A 253 -9.94 -0.98 -5.54
C ARG A 253 -9.12 -0.07 -6.45
N TYR A 254 -8.75 1.12 -5.98
CA TYR A 254 -7.93 2.05 -6.74
C TYR A 254 -6.52 1.47 -7.01
N VAL A 255 -5.84 0.97 -5.98
CA VAL A 255 -4.54 0.31 -6.15
C VAL A 255 -4.65 -0.88 -7.12
N ALA A 256 -5.71 -1.69 -7.00
CA ALA A 256 -5.93 -2.78 -7.94
C ALA A 256 -6.11 -2.32 -9.39
N MET A 257 -6.71 -1.14 -9.64
CA MET A 257 -6.86 -0.59 -11.00
C MET A 257 -5.52 -0.19 -11.61
N ILE A 258 -4.65 0.46 -10.85
CA ILE A 258 -3.36 0.99 -11.31
C ILE A 258 -2.23 -0.03 -11.26
N THR A 259 -2.48 -1.25 -10.73
CA THR A 259 -1.52 -2.35 -10.62
C THR A 259 -1.68 -3.30 -11.81
N LYS A 260 -0.54 -3.75 -12.38
CA LYS A 260 -0.52 -4.83 -13.37
C LYS A 260 -0.86 -6.15 -12.67
N ARG A 261 -1.75 -6.93 -13.25
CA ARG A 261 -2.10 -8.29 -12.81
C ARG A 261 -1.74 -9.28 -13.91
N ALA A 262 -1.53 -10.55 -13.57
CA ALA A 262 -1.22 -11.59 -14.56
C ALA A 262 -2.25 -11.67 -15.70
N TYR A 263 -3.52 -11.36 -15.40
CA TYR A 263 -4.65 -11.44 -16.33
C TYR A 263 -5.14 -10.07 -16.87
N ARG A 264 -4.56 -8.94 -16.43
CA ARG A 264 -5.01 -7.59 -16.81
C ARG A 264 -3.86 -6.58 -16.74
N ASN A 265 -3.74 -5.77 -17.80
CA ASN A 265 -2.87 -4.58 -17.78
C ASN A 265 -3.37 -3.56 -16.75
N ARG A 266 -2.45 -2.76 -16.22
CA ARG A 266 -2.80 -1.63 -15.36
C ARG A 266 -3.57 -0.59 -16.15
N MET A 267 -4.51 0.09 -15.49
CA MET A 267 -5.12 1.31 -16.02
C MET A 267 -4.14 2.47 -15.84
N ASN A 268 -4.17 3.42 -16.76
CA ASN A 268 -3.55 4.70 -16.48
C ASN A 268 -4.40 5.50 -15.47
N ILE A 269 -3.81 6.50 -14.84
CA ILE A 269 -4.47 7.27 -13.76
C ILE A 269 -5.74 7.97 -14.26
N THR A 270 -5.73 8.48 -15.50
CA THR A 270 -6.89 9.16 -16.08
C THR A 270 -8.07 8.20 -16.26
N GLU A 271 -7.81 6.97 -16.72
CA GLU A 271 -8.83 5.92 -16.84
C GLU A 271 -9.37 5.49 -15.46
N ALA A 272 -8.46 5.29 -14.49
CA ALA A 272 -8.85 4.94 -13.13
C ALA A 272 -9.73 6.05 -12.50
N ARG A 273 -9.37 7.33 -12.67
CA ARG A 273 -10.18 8.46 -12.20
C ARG A 273 -11.58 8.49 -12.82
N LYS A 274 -11.68 8.26 -14.13
CA LYS A 274 -12.99 8.17 -14.80
C LYS A 274 -13.86 7.06 -14.22
N LEU A 275 -13.25 5.88 -13.99
CA LEU A 275 -13.99 4.75 -13.40
C LEU A 275 -14.41 5.03 -11.95
N ILE A 276 -13.52 5.66 -11.13
CA ILE A 276 -13.86 6.06 -9.76
C ILE A 276 -15.05 7.02 -9.75
N ALA A 277 -15.13 7.96 -10.70
CA ALA A 277 -16.26 8.89 -10.79
C ALA A 277 -17.61 8.17 -10.96
N THR A 278 -17.65 7.04 -11.69
CA THR A 278 -18.86 6.24 -11.87
C THR A 278 -19.26 5.43 -10.64
N LEU A 279 -18.32 5.19 -9.70
CA LEU A 279 -18.60 4.41 -8.48
C LEU A 279 -19.42 5.20 -7.45
N ALA A 280 -19.54 6.52 -7.61
CA ALA A 280 -20.43 7.36 -6.79
C ALA A 280 -21.92 7.00 -6.98
N ASP A 281 -22.25 6.24 -8.04
CA ASP A 281 -23.63 5.89 -8.39
C ASP A 281 -23.99 4.50 -7.82
N GLY A 282 -24.03 4.35 -6.49
CA GLY A 282 -24.67 3.22 -5.82
C GLY A 282 -23.76 2.20 -5.13
N LYS A 283 -22.45 2.19 -5.36
CA LYS A 283 -21.53 1.22 -4.70
C LYS A 283 -20.83 1.76 -3.46
N PHE A 284 -20.70 3.07 -3.33
CA PHE A 284 -20.08 3.78 -2.22
C PHE A 284 -20.94 4.99 -1.87
N ARG A 285 -20.82 5.49 -0.64
CA ARG A 285 -21.31 6.82 -0.30
C ARG A 285 -20.71 7.85 -1.25
N PRO A 286 -21.49 8.68 -1.95
CA PRO A 286 -20.99 9.55 -3.02
C PRO A 286 -19.83 10.49 -2.57
N ALA A 287 -19.76 10.84 -1.30
CA ALA A 287 -18.68 11.66 -0.75
C ALA A 287 -17.31 10.96 -0.78
N ILE A 288 -17.26 9.63 -0.67
CA ILE A 288 -15.99 8.88 -0.59
C ILE A 288 -15.25 8.85 -1.93
N PRO A 289 -15.87 8.45 -3.07
CA PRO A 289 -15.22 8.58 -4.37
C PRO A 289 -14.83 10.02 -4.72
N ARG A 290 -15.66 11.01 -4.34
CA ARG A 290 -15.33 12.43 -4.53
C ARG A 290 -14.08 12.83 -3.75
N SER A 291 -13.93 12.39 -2.49
CA SER A 291 -12.74 12.66 -1.69
C SER A 291 -11.48 12.07 -2.32
N LEU A 292 -11.54 10.84 -2.84
CA LEU A 292 -10.41 10.27 -3.58
C LEU A 292 -10.07 11.07 -4.84
N LEU A 293 -11.09 11.44 -5.64
CA LEU A 293 -10.87 12.23 -6.85
C LEU A 293 -10.25 13.59 -6.56
N GLN A 294 -10.61 14.22 -5.45
CA GLN A 294 -10.04 15.47 -4.99
C GLN A 294 -8.59 15.29 -4.55
N VAL A 295 -8.28 14.28 -3.74
CA VAL A 295 -6.90 13.91 -3.37
C VAL A 295 -6.03 13.73 -4.62
N LEU A 296 -6.51 13.00 -5.63
CA LEU A 296 -5.79 12.79 -6.90
C LEU A 296 -5.74 14.02 -7.80
N GLY A 297 -6.56 15.04 -7.56
CA GLY A 297 -6.56 16.31 -8.28
C GLY A 297 -5.66 17.35 -7.64
N ASP A 298 -5.64 17.40 -6.31
CA ASP A 298 -4.84 18.34 -5.52
C ASP A 298 -3.35 17.95 -5.51
N HIS A 299 -3.06 16.65 -5.67
CA HIS A 299 -1.72 16.07 -5.71
C HIS A 299 -1.53 15.27 -7.00
N PRO A 300 -1.32 15.91 -8.15
CA PRO A 300 -1.06 15.18 -9.39
C PRO A 300 0.26 14.42 -9.31
N PRO A 301 0.32 13.18 -9.83
CA PRO A 301 1.49 12.33 -9.79
C PRO A 301 2.66 12.87 -10.65
#